data_37ac00936e857aa844466c461f3133bb
#
_entry.id   37ac00936e857aa844466c461f3133bb
#
_cell.length_a   1.000
_cell.length_b   1.000
_cell.length_c   1.000
_cell.angle_alpha   90.00
_cell.angle_beta   90.00
_cell.angle_gamma   90.00
#
_symmetry.space_group_name_H-M   'P 1'
#
loop_
_entity.id
_entity.type
_entity.pdbx_description
1 polymer ?
#
loop_
_entity_poly.entity_id
_entity_poly.type
_entity_poly.pdbx_seq_one_letter_code
_entity_poly.pdbx_strand_id
1 'polypeptide(L)'
;MLDLPENGLYRTTQPMNGHEDTFPAGVLVYVGELPNGGGKFVVRPGSNRRNRWFWGEPTTPLRLPTWARTLKQLPSEGFYTLPDPLEFEGGGRWLKNAIVQLGYDEKGRGIIFVGQWKEDGTENALVFSQRGMLIDDKMLGRLVWAPILPIVGEVT
;
A
#
# COMPACT_ATOMS: atom_id res chain seq x y z
N MET A 1 -3.24 -24.55 -15.69
CA MET A 1 -2.56 -23.26 -15.49
C MET A 1 -2.91 -22.70 -14.11
N LEU A 2 -1.92 -22.45 -13.29
CA LEU A 2 -2.14 -21.88 -11.97
C LEU A 2 -2.47 -20.40 -12.11
N ASP A 3 -3.66 -20.03 -11.64
CA ASP A 3 -4.11 -18.65 -11.64
C ASP A 3 -3.55 -17.96 -10.38
N LEU A 4 -2.33 -17.47 -10.47
CA LEU A 4 -1.65 -16.78 -9.38
C LEU A 4 -1.97 -15.28 -9.43
N PRO A 5 -1.98 -14.60 -8.28
CA PRO A 5 -2.30 -13.17 -8.24
C PRO A 5 -1.27 -12.34 -8.99
N GLU A 6 -1.71 -11.17 -9.45
CA GLU A 6 -0.82 -10.19 -10.08
C GLU A 6 0.21 -9.68 -9.07
N ASN A 7 1.33 -9.16 -9.58
CA ASN A 7 2.33 -8.53 -8.72
C ASN A 7 1.72 -7.33 -8.00
N GLY A 8 2.07 -7.15 -6.74
CA GLY A 8 1.60 -6.02 -5.97
C GLY A 8 1.44 -6.32 -4.49
N LEU A 9 0.73 -5.41 -3.82
CA LEU A 9 0.48 -5.47 -2.39
C LEU A 9 -0.79 -6.27 -2.10
N TYR A 10 -0.71 -7.09 -1.06
CA TYR A 10 -1.83 -7.88 -0.58
C TYR A 10 -1.84 -7.92 0.95
N ARG A 11 -3.02 -8.19 1.49
CA ARG A 11 -3.18 -8.52 2.89
C ARG A 11 -3.61 -9.97 2.99
N THR A 12 -2.95 -10.75 3.85
CA THR A 12 -3.34 -12.13 4.08
C THR A 12 -4.66 -12.19 4.83
N THR A 13 -5.52 -13.13 4.47
CA THR A 13 -6.78 -13.39 5.18
C THR A 13 -6.78 -14.74 5.85
N GLN A 14 -5.86 -15.63 5.46
CA GLN A 14 -5.67 -16.95 6.03
C GLN A 14 -4.18 -17.20 6.23
N PRO A 15 -3.78 -17.94 7.26
CA PRO A 15 -2.37 -18.31 7.40
C PRO A 15 -1.93 -19.24 6.28
N MET A 16 -0.66 -19.14 5.88
CA MET A 16 -0.09 -20.05 4.88
C MET A 16 0.32 -21.37 5.55
N ASN A 17 -0.26 -22.48 5.11
CA ASN A 17 0.07 -23.79 5.64
C ASN A 17 1.56 -24.09 5.48
N GLY A 18 2.20 -24.47 6.58
CA GLY A 18 3.64 -24.74 6.61
C GLY A 18 4.49 -23.49 6.86
N HIS A 19 3.92 -22.31 6.85
CA HIS A 19 4.62 -21.02 7.03
C HIS A 19 3.80 -20.08 7.91
N GLU A 20 3.03 -20.60 8.85
CA GLU A 20 2.10 -19.81 9.65
C GLU A 20 2.79 -18.72 10.49
N ASP A 21 4.03 -18.96 10.92
CA ASP A 21 4.79 -17.96 11.68
C ASP A 21 5.21 -16.77 10.84
N THR A 22 5.55 -17.01 9.59
CA THR A 22 5.96 -15.95 8.65
C THR A 22 4.76 -15.25 8.02
N PHE A 23 3.74 -16.04 7.66
CA PHE A 23 2.55 -15.54 6.97
C PHE A 23 1.27 -15.92 7.74
N PRO A 24 1.05 -15.31 8.92
CA PRO A 24 -0.24 -15.46 9.60
C PRO A 24 -1.32 -14.69 8.84
N ALA A 25 -2.56 -14.82 9.25
CA ALA A 25 -3.65 -13.99 8.73
C ALA A 25 -3.47 -12.54 9.20
N GLY A 26 -3.88 -11.59 8.37
CA GLY A 26 -3.91 -10.17 8.74
C GLY A 26 -2.55 -9.47 8.69
N VAL A 27 -1.71 -9.80 7.71
CA VAL A 27 -0.41 -9.15 7.54
C VAL A 27 -0.21 -8.68 6.10
N LEU A 28 0.59 -7.63 5.96
CA LEU A 28 0.97 -7.08 4.66
C LEU A 28 2.01 -7.98 3.99
N VAL A 29 1.80 -8.25 2.71
CA VAL A 29 2.76 -9.00 1.89
C VAL A 29 2.87 -8.37 0.50
N TYR A 30 3.97 -8.66 -0.17
CA TYR A 30 4.17 -8.32 -1.57
C TYR A 30 4.31 -9.59 -2.39
N VAL A 31 3.64 -9.62 -3.54
CA VAL A 31 3.75 -10.68 -4.52
C VAL A 31 4.56 -10.16 -5.70
N GLY A 32 5.61 -10.84 -6.06
CA GLY A 32 6.47 -10.49 -7.18
C GLY A 32 6.83 -11.70 -8.02
N GLU A 33 7.58 -11.47 -9.08
CA GLU A 33 8.05 -12.52 -9.97
C GLU A 33 9.53 -12.78 -9.78
N LEU A 34 9.89 -14.06 -9.72
CA LEU A 34 11.27 -14.47 -9.71
C LEU A 34 11.89 -14.24 -11.11
N PRO A 35 13.18 -13.87 -11.19
CA PRO A 35 13.82 -13.69 -12.49
C PRO A 35 13.83 -14.97 -13.30
N ASN A 36 13.92 -14.83 -14.63
CA ASN A 36 14.06 -15.95 -15.59
C ASN A 36 12.89 -16.94 -15.57
N GLY A 37 11.69 -16.48 -15.27
CA GLY A 37 10.51 -17.33 -15.30
C GLY A 37 10.43 -18.35 -14.17
N GLY A 38 11.10 -18.08 -13.06
CA GLY A 38 11.12 -18.95 -11.89
C GLY A 38 9.82 -18.98 -11.07
N GLY A 39 8.75 -18.35 -11.58
CA GLY A 39 7.46 -18.28 -10.89
C GLY A 39 7.33 -17.06 -9.99
N LYS A 40 6.32 -17.07 -9.15
CA LYS A 40 6.05 -15.96 -8.23
C LYS A 40 6.53 -16.25 -6.81
N PHE A 41 6.78 -15.20 -6.08
CA PHE A 41 7.15 -15.26 -4.67
C PHE A 41 6.26 -14.35 -3.84
N VAL A 42 6.22 -14.61 -2.56
CA VAL A 42 5.60 -13.75 -1.56
C VAL A 42 6.64 -13.38 -0.50
N VAL A 43 6.57 -12.16 0.03
CA VAL A 43 7.55 -11.66 0.98
C VAL A 43 6.90 -10.70 1.97
N ARG A 44 7.44 -10.65 3.19
CA ARG A 44 7.03 -9.72 4.23
C ARG A 44 7.77 -8.39 4.12
N PRO A 45 7.21 -7.30 4.70
CA PRO A 45 7.91 -6.02 4.76
C PRO A 45 9.25 -6.12 5.50
N GLY A 46 10.26 -5.43 4.97
CA GLY A 46 11.57 -5.33 5.61
C GLY A 46 11.78 -4.01 6.31
N SER A 47 11.79 -2.91 5.58
CA SER A 47 11.97 -1.57 6.13
C SER A 47 11.03 -0.58 5.46
N ASN A 48 10.73 0.53 6.16
CA ASN A 48 9.86 1.57 5.64
C ASN A 48 10.63 2.89 5.53
N ARG A 49 10.52 3.54 4.38
CA ARG A 49 11.09 4.87 4.16
C ARG A 49 10.00 5.80 3.63
N ARG A 50 9.68 6.81 4.38
CA ARG A 50 8.70 7.84 3.98
C ARG A 50 7.40 7.23 3.47
N ASN A 51 6.89 6.24 4.23
CA ASN A 51 5.62 5.57 3.96
C ASN A 51 5.63 4.67 2.72
N ARG A 52 6.80 4.19 2.35
CA ARG A 52 6.97 3.17 1.33
C ARG A 52 7.74 2.00 1.91
N TRP A 53 7.22 0.79 1.72
CA TRP A 53 7.85 -0.42 2.18
C TRP A 53 8.91 -0.92 1.20
N PHE A 54 10.02 -1.36 1.74
CA PHE A 54 11.03 -2.15 1.05
C PHE A 54 10.93 -3.57 1.60
N TRP A 55 11.02 -4.53 0.68
CA TRP A 55 10.66 -5.89 1.02
C TRP A 55 11.83 -6.62 1.63
N GLY A 56 11.51 -7.49 2.60
CA GLY A 56 12.52 -8.22 3.33
C GLY A 56 12.96 -9.50 2.65
N GLU A 57 13.67 -10.29 3.40
CA GLU A 57 14.11 -11.62 3.00
C GLU A 57 13.84 -12.57 4.17
N PRO A 58 13.73 -13.86 3.91
CA PRO A 58 13.76 -14.53 2.59
C PRO A 58 12.45 -14.39 1.82
N THR A 59 12.53 -14.52 0.50
CA THR A 59 11.34 -14.69 -0.33
C THR A 59 10.87 -16.13 -0.27
N THR A 60 9.54 -16.30 -0.29
CA THR A 60 8.94 -17.64 -0.26
C THR A 60 8.26 -17.91 -1.60
N PRO A 61 8.58 -18.99 -2.30
CA PRO A 61 7.90 -19.32 -3.54
C PRO A 61 6.39 -19.47 -3.32
N LEU A 62 5.61 -18.86 -4.18
CA LEU A 62 4.15 -18.89 -4.10
C LEU A 62 3.64 -20.13 -4.88
N ARG A 63 3.50 -21.24 -4.19
CA ARG A 63 3.13 -22.54 -4.77
C ARG A 63 1.79 -23.08 -4.30
N LEU A 64 1.08 -22.32 -3.48
CA LEU A 64 -0.19 -22.73 -2.91
C LEU A 64 -1.32 -21.90 -3.53
N PRO A 65 -1.87 -22.31 -4.67
CA PRO A 65 -2.88 -21.50 -5.36
C PRO A 65 -4.15 -21.30 -4.52
N THR A 66 -4.51 -22.26 -3.71
CA THR A 66 -5.67 -22.14 -2.80
C THR A 66 -5.46 -21.02 -1.79
N TRP A 67 -4.27 -20.97 -1.19
CA TRP A 67 -3.94 -19.86 -0.27
C TRP A 67 -3.83 -18.54 -1.01
N ALA A 68 -3.20 -18.52 -2.18
CA ALA A 68 -3.02 -17.32 -2.98
C ALA A 68 -4.37 -16.65 -3.32
N ARG A 69 -5.41 -17.43 -3.53
CA ARG A 69 -6.76 -16.90 -3.78
C ARG A 69 -7.39 -16.23 -2.57
N THR A 70 -6.89 -16.49 -1.37
CA THR A 70 -7.38 -15.84 -0.15
C THR A 70 -6.74 -14.47 0.09
N LEU A 71 -5.71 -14.10 -0.67
CA LEU A 71 -5.05 -12.81 -0.56
C LEU A 71 -5.99 -11.70 -1.01
N LYS A 72 -6.08 -10.64 -0.19
CA LYS A 72 -6.86 -9.46 -0.54
C LYS A 72 -5.95 -8.44 -1.20
N GLN A 73 -6.23 -8.10 -2.46
CA GLN A 73 -5.47 -7.10 -3.19
C GLN A 73 -5.64 -5.71 -2.57
N LEU A 74 -4.55 -4.98 -2.46
CA LEU A 74 -4.53 -3.63 -1.92
C LEU A 74 -4.08 -2.65 -3.01
N PRO A 75 -4.60 -1.40 -2.99
CA PRO A 75 -4.06 -0.35 -3.85
C PRO A 75 -2.58 -0.11 -3.60
N SER A 76 -1.87 0.32 -4.62
CA SER A 76 -0.44 0.64 -4.51
C SER A 76 -0.22 1.79 -3.54
N GLU A 77 0.89 1.77 -2.82
CA GLU A 77 1.37 2.94 -2.11
C GLU A 77 1.57 4.10 -3.08
N GLY A 78 1.37 5.32 -2.63
CA GLY A 78 1.55 6.48 -3.49
C GLY A 78 0.61 7.62 -3.14
N PHE A 79 0.26 8.41 -4.14
CA PHE A 79 -0.50 9.62 -3.94
C PHE A 79 -1.91 9.47 -4.51
N TYR A 80 -2.87 9.98 -3.77
CA TYR A 80 -4.29 9.88 -4.07
C TYR A 80 -4.98 11.20 -3.74
N THR A 81 -6.20 11.36 -4.19
CA THR A 81 -7.07 12.44 -3.75
C THR A 81 -8.28 11.86 -3.06
N LEU A 82 -8.83 12.64 -2.12
CA LEU A 82 -10.05 12.25 -1.42
C LEU A 82 -11.26 12.49 -2.31
N PRO A 83 -12.15 11.49 -2.48
CA PRO A 83 -13.39 11.70 -3.25
C PRO A 83 -14.39 12.58 -2.51
N ASP A 84 -14.34 12.59 -1.18
CA ASP A 84 -15.25 13.33 -0.31
C ASP A 84 -14.48 13.97 0.83
N PRO A 85 -15.03 15.04 1.46
CA PRO A 85 -14.44 15.59 2.67
C PRO A 85 -14.36 14.55 3.79
N LEU A 86 -13.34 14.66 4.61
CA LEU A 86 -13.11 13.76 5.73
C LEU A 86 -13.02 14.55 7.03
N GLU A 87 -13.90 14.26 7.97
CA GLU A 87 -13.94 14.94 9.26
C GLU A 87 -13.23 14.13 10.34
N PHE A 88 -12.57 14.82 11.25
CA PHE A 88 -11.88 14.22 12.38
C PHE A 88 -12.62 14.49 13.67
N GLU A 89 -12.46 13.60 14.62
CA GLU A 89 -12.75 13.90 16.03
C GLU A 89 -11.85 15.07 16.45
N GLY A 90 -12.44 16.09 17.04
CA GLY A 90 -11.72 17.29 17.47
C GLY A 90 -11.81 18.47 16.51
N GLY A 91 -12.60 18.39 15.44
CA GLY A 91 -12.99 19.52 14.60
C GLY A 91 -12.13 19.82 13.39
N GLY A 92 -11.14 18.99 13.08
CA GLY A 92 -10.38 19.12 11.83
C GLY A 92 -11.13 18.51 10.65
N ARG A 93 -10.88 19.02 9.45
CA ARG A 93 -11.50 18.51 8.22
C ARG A 93 -10.55 18.59 7.05
N TRP A 94 -10.48 17.50 6.28
CA TRP A 94 -9.79 17.50 4.99
C TRP A 94 -10.85 17.67 3.89
N LEU A 95 -10.54 18.52 2.94
CA LEU A 95 -11.51 18.85 1.88
C LEU A 95 -11.51 17.79 0.78
N LYS A 96 -12.60 17.78 0.03
CA LYS A 96 -12.68 16.99 -1.20
C LYS A 96 -11.51 17.38 -2.12
N ASN A 97 -10.95 16.38 -2.79
CA ASN A 97 -9.78 16.52 -3.67
C ASN A 97 -8.47 16.84 -2.96
N ALA A 98 -8.43 16.81 -1.62
CA ALA A 98 -7.17 16.94 -0.90
C ALA A 98 -6.20 15.84 -1.34
N ILE A 99 -4.93 16.21 -1.53
CA ILE A 99 -3.88 15.27 -1.89
C ILE A 99 -3.43 14.55 -0.63
N VAL A 100 -3.44 13.23 -0.68
CA VAL A 100 -2.98 12.39 0.43
C VAL A 100 -1.95 11.40 -0.07
N GLN A 101 -1.06 10.99 0.83
CA GLN A 101 -0.14 9.89 0.60
C GLN A 101 -0.70 8.65 1.27
N LEU A 102 -0.78 7.55 0.53
CA LEU A 102 -1.22 6.27 1.06
C LEU A 102 -0.01 5.41 1.40
N GLY A 103 0.03 4.92 2.62
CA GLY A 103 0.96 3.90 3.08
C GLY A 103 0.21 2.81 3.82
N TYR A 104 0.93 1.81 4.31
CA TYR A 104 0.35 0.70 5.05
C TYR A 104 1.16 0.40 6.30
N ASP A 105 0.50 -0.11 7.31
CA ASP A 105 1.20 -0.72 8.44
C ASP A 105 1.50 -2.20 8.14
N GLU A 106 2.18 -2.88 9.05
CA GLU A 106 2.55 -4.29 8.88
C GLU A 106 1.35 -5.23 8.81
N LYS A 107 0.20 -4.77 9.26
CA LYS A 107 -1.06 -5.53 9.21
C LYS A 107 -1.83 -5.30 7.91
N GLY A 108 -1.24 -4.54 6.98
CA GLY A 108 -1.91 -4.24 5.72
C GLY A 108 -3.07 -3.26 5.83
N ARG A 109 -3.13 -2.50 6.92
CA ARG A 109 -4.14 -1.46 7.08
C ARG A 109 -3.67 -0.17 6.41
N GLY A 110 -4.56 0.48 5.67
CA GLY A 110 -4.24 1.73 5.00
C GLY A 110 -4.08 2.88 5.97
N ILE A 111 -3.07 3.71 5.73
CA ILE A 111 -2.81 4.93 6.50
C ILE A 111 -2.68 6.05 5.49
N ILE A 112 -3.39 7.15 5.70
CA ILE A 112 -3.27 8.33 4.83
C ILE A 112 -2.65 9.50 5.59
N PHE A 113 -1.81 10.23 4.86
CA PHE A 113 -1.11 11.43 5.33
C PHE A 113 -1.52 12.59 4.44
N VAL A 114 -2.02 13.68 5.02
CA VAL A 114 -2.52 14.78 4.21
C VAL A 114 -1.37 15.65 3.69
N GLY A 115 -1.49 16.07 2.43
CA GLY A 115 -0.59 17.04 1.83
C GLY A 115 -0.96 18.46 2.24
N GLN A 116 0.03 19.25 2.59
CA GLN A 116 -0.17 20.63 3.02
C GLN A 116 1.00 21.49 2.58
N TRP A 117 0.77 22.79 2.55
CA TRP A 117 1.83 23.74 2.26
C TRP A 117 2.93 23.62 3.30
N LYS A 118 4.17 23.84 2.86
CA LYS A 118 5.30 23.97 3.77
C LYS A 118 5.01 25.07 4.80
N GLU A 119 5.35 24.80 6.06
CA GLU A 119 4.91 25.59 7.20
C GLU A 119 5.28 27.08 7.14
N ASP A 120 6.43 27.40 6.55
CA ASP A 120 6.87 28.78 6.44
C ASP A 120 6.17 29.57 5.33
N GLY A 121 5.45 28.91 4.42
CA GLY A 121 4.71 29.54 3.35
C GLY A 121 5.53 30.33 2.33
N THR A 122 6.85 30.20 2.36
CA THR A 122 7.74 30.95 1.48
C THR A 122 7.95 30.29 0.13
N GLU A 123 7.59 29.03 0.01
CA GLU A 123 7.80 28.24 -1.20
C GLU A 123 6.52 27.50 -1.60
N ASN A 124 6.35 27.30 -2.90
CA ASN A 124 5.32 26.41 -3.40
C ASN A 124 5.77 24.95 -3.20
N ALA A 125 5.78 24.52 -1.96
CA ALA A 125 6.21 23.19 -1.58
C ALA A 125 5.10 22.45 -0.83
N LEU A 126 4.93 21.19 -1.18
CA LEU A 126 3.98 20.30 -0.55
C LEU A 126 4.73 19.37 0.39
N VAL A 127 4.27 19.30 1.64
CA VAL A 127 4.78 18.36 2.62
C VAL A 127 3.63 17.52 3.15
N PHE A 128 3.93 16.29 3.57
CA PHE A 128 2.90 15.41 4.12
C PHE A 128 3.01 15.38 5.65
N SER A 129 1.87 15.33 6.30
CA SER A 129 1.83 15.27 7.76
C SER A 129 2.62 14.06 8.26
N GLN A 130 3.31 14.22 9.38
CA GLN A 130 4.05 13.11 10.00
C GLN A 130 3.12 12.10 10.65
N ARG A 131 1.93 12.55 11.01
CA ARG A 131 0.92 11.73 11.66
C ARG A 131 -0.09 11.27 10.62
N GLY A 132 -0.13 9.98 10.38
CA GLY A 132 -1.11 9.38 9.49
C GLY A 132 -2.40 9.02 10.19
N MET A 133 -3.43 8.82 9.41
CA MET A 133 -4.74 8.37 9.88
C MET A 133 -5.05 7.01 9.29
N LEU A 134 -5.38 6.04 10.14
CA LEU A 134 -5.87 4.74 9.69
C LEU A 134 -7.21 4.92 8.99
N ILE A 135 -7.37 4.26 7.86
CA ILE A 135 -8.63 4.22 7.12
C ILE A 135 -9.11 2.78 6.98
N ASP A 136 -10.41 2.61 6.88
CA ASP A 136 -10.99 1.29 6.64
C ASP A 136 -10.91 0.90 5.15
N ASP A 137 -11.25 -0.34 4.86
CA ASP A 137 -11.20 -0.88 3.50
C ASP A 137 -12.18 -0.18 2.56
N LYS A 138 -13.30 0.30 3.08
CA LYS A 138 -14.28 1.03 2.29
C LYS A 138 -13.69 2.35 1.80
N MET A 139 -13.04 3.11 2.67
CA MET A 139 -12.36 4.35 2.31
C MET A 139 -11.19 4.05 1.38
N LEU A 140 -10.41 3.02 1.68
CA LEU A 140 -9.26 2.61 0.87
C LEU A 140 -9.67 2.37 -0.58
N GLY A 141 -10.80 1.71 -0.81
CA GLY A 141 -11.31 1.44 -2.16
C GLY A 141 -11.86 2.67 -2.87
N ARG A 142 -12.08 3.77 -2.18
CA ARG A 142 -12.63 5.01 -2.75
C ARG A 142 -11.58 6.06 -3.09
N LEU A 143 -10.34 5.89 -2.63
CA LEU A 143 -9.25 6.83 -2.95
C LEU A 143 -9.04 6.89 -4.47
N VAL A 144 -8.82 8.10 -4.99
CA VAL A 144 -8.62 8.32 -6.42
C VAL A 144 -7.14 8.51 -6.69
N TRP A 145 -6.57 7.69 -7.55
CA TRP A 145 -5.15 7.77 -7.90
C TRP A 145 -4.80 9.15 -8.44
N ALA A 146 -3.75 9.75 -7.88
CA ALA A 146 -3.23 11.05 -8.33
C ALA A 146 -1.89 10.82 -9.01
N PRO A 147 -1.86 10.67 -10.34
CA PRO A 147 -0.60 10.42 -11.03
C PRO A 147 0.32 11.62 -10.90
N ILE A 148 1.58 11.33 -10.57
CA ILE A 148 2.63 12.35 -10.55
C ILE A 148 3.35 12.27 -11.88
N LEU A 149 3.26 13.32 -12.64
CA LEU A 149 3.85 13.39 -13.98
C LEU A 149 5.00 14.39 -14.00
N PRO A 150 5.99 14.18 -14.86
CA PRO A 150 6.15 13.04 -15.77
C PRO A 150 6.61 11.79 -15.06
N ILE A 151 6.15 10.65 -15.53
CA ILE A 151 6.69 9.36 -15.09
C ILE A 151 7.94 9.11 -15.92
N VAL A 152 9.09 9.18 -15.27
CA VAL A 152 10.39 9.01 -15.94
C VAL A 152 10.55 7.56 -16.39
N GLY A 153 10.87 7.36 -17.67
CA GLY A 153 11.11 6.05 -18.23
C GLY A 153 9.94 5.42 -18.98
N GLU A 154 8.76 6.04 -18.96
CA GLU A 154 7.57 5.57 -19.69
C GLU A 154 7.19 6.47 -20.85
N VAL A 155 8.16 7.13 -21.44
CA VAL A 155 7.90 7.94 -22.63
C VAL A 155 7.81 7.01 -23.82
N THR A 156 6.63 6.79 -24.26
CA THR A 156 6.35 6.06 -25.51
C THR A 156 6.03 7.04 -26.60
#